data_8b5d8138b0116f2036b0f2d4902877eb
#
_entry.id   8b5d8138b0116f2036b0f2d4902877eb
#
_cell.length_a   1.000
_cell.length_b   1.000
_cell.length_c   1.000
_cell.angle_alpha   90.00
_cell.angle_beta   90.00
_cell.angle_gamma   90.00
#
_symmetry.space_group_name_H-M   'P 1'
#
loop_
_entity.id
_entity.type
_entity.pdbx_description
1 polymer ?
#
loop_
_entity_poly.entity_id
_entity_poly.type
_entity_poly.pdbx_seq_one_letter_code
_entity_poly.pdbx_strand_id
1 'polypeptide(L)'
;GHARGAVIGDVLASLLSKVGYDVTREYYVNDAGAQVDVLARSAHLRYREALGEEIGKIPDGLYPGDYLVGVGKALADRDGDKWAALDEDQWLPDMRDFTIDAMMGLIREDLAALGIEHKLFRSEKSLHEDGLIADVVSVLEGRDLVYWGTLDPPKGQLPDDWEEREQYLFRSTQFGDDVDRPLKKSDGSWTYFAADVAYHLDKFRRGFGEMVDVWGADHKGYIKRMQAAVKA
;
A
#
# COMPACT_ATOMS: atom_id res chain seq x y z
N GLY A 1 0.47 7.98 -15.36
CA GLY A 1 1.18 6.74 -15.14
C GLY A 1 0.31 5.55 -14.84
N HIS A 2 -0.66 5.67 -13.93
CA HIS A 2 -1.41 4.51 -13.40
C HIS A 2 -2.14 3.69 -14.48
N ALA A 3 -2.89 4.32 -15.37
CA ALA A 3 -3.59 3.63 -16.47
C ALA A 3 -2.63 2.83 -17.39
N ARG A 4 -1.43 3.37 -17.69
CA ARG A 4 -0.44 2.63 -18.48
C ARG A 4 0.07 1.37 -17.78
N GLY A 5 0.31 1.45 -16.47
CA GLY A 5 0.71 0.29 -15.68
C GLY A 5 -0.37 -0.80 -15.71
N ALA A 6 -1.63 -0.43 -15.51
CA ALA A 6 -2.76 -1.35 -15.56
C ALA A 6 -2.88 -2.05 -16.94
N VAL A 7 -2.82 -1.27 -18.04
CA VAL A 7 -2.88 -1.82 -19.41
C VAL A 7 -1.69 -2.75 -19.71
N ILE A 8 -0.45 -2.36 -19.34
CA ILE A 8 0.73 -3.18 -19.57
C ILE A 8 0.62 -4.50 -18.79
N GLY A 9 0.20 -4.44 -17.53
CA GLY A 9 0.01 -5.62 -16.69
C GLY A 9 -1.04 -6.57 -17.27
N ASP A 10 -2.18 -6.03 -17.73
CA ASP A 10 -3.24 -6.83 -18.33
C ASP A 10 -2.83 -7.49 -19.65
N VAL A 11 -2.17 -6.74 -20.53
CA VAL A 11 -1.64 -7.27 -21.79
C VAL A 11 -0.64 -8.40 -21.53
N LEU A 12 0.30 -8.19 -20.60
CA LEU A 12 1.28 -9.21 -20.22
C LEU A 12 0.59 -10.46 -19.67
N ALA A 13 -0.38 -10.30 -18.77
CA ALA A 13 -1.17 -11.41 -18.22
C ALA A 13 -1.93 -12.16 -19.32
N SER A 14 -2.50 -11.45 -20.29
CA SER A 14 -3.21 -12.03 -21.43
C SER A 14 -2.27 -12.81 -22.34
N LEU A 15 -1.06 -12.31 -22.61
CA LEU A 15 -0.05 -12.98 -23.40
C LEU A 15 0.44 -14.26 -22.71
N LEU A 16 0.74 -14.19 -21.41
CA LEU A 16 1.16 -15.36 -20.62
C LEU A 16 0.07 -16.43 -20.59
N SER A 17 -1.19 -16.04 -20.38
CA SER A 17 -2.32 -16.99 -20.46
C SER A 17 -2.44 -17.65 -21.85
N LYS A 18 -2.20 -16.85 -22.92
CA LYS A 18 -2.27 -17.36 -24.30
C LYS A 18 -1.21 -18.42 -24.60
N VAL A 19 -0.04 -18.35 -23.95
CA VAL A 19 1.03 -19.34 -24.10
C VAL A 19 0.98 -20.45 -23.05
N GLY A 20 -0.10 -20.53 -22.27
CA GLY A 20 -0.42 -21.68 -21.42
C GLY A 20 -0.09 -21.53 -19.93
N TYR A 21 0.28 -20.34 -19.46
CA TYR A 21 0.40 -20.10 -18.02
C TYR A 21 -0.98 -19.97 -17.37
N ASP A 22 -1.11 -20.46 -16.13
CA ASP A 22 -2.24 -20.14 -15.25
C ASP A 22 -1.94 -18.81 -14.56
N VAL A 23 -2.60 -17.73 -15.00
CA VAL A 23 -2.30 -16.38 -14.58
C VAL A 23 -3.39 -15.83 -13.65
N THR A 24 -2.99 -15.34 -12.48
CA THR A 24 -3.85 -14.58 -11.60
C THR A 24 -3.46 -13.11 -11.65
N ARG A 25 -4.43 -12.23 -11.98
CA ARG A 25 -4.30 -10.78 -11.88
C ARG A 25 -4.66 -10.35 -10.47
N GLU A 26 -3.73 -9.71 -9.80
CA GLU A 26 -3.89 -9.26 -8.41
C GLU A 26 -3.65 -7.76 -8.31
N TYR A 27 -4.53 -7.07 -7.58
CA TYR A 27 -4.42 -5.66 -7.26
C TYR A 27 -4.01 -5.52 -5.80
N TYR A 28 -2.89 -4.83 -5.54
CA TYR A 28 -2.47 -4.47 -4.19
C TYR A 28 -3.22 -3.22 -3.73
N VAL A 29 -4.00 -3.34 -2.67
CA VAL A 29 -4.77 -2.24 -2.10
C VAL A 29 -3.93 -1.58 -1.01
N ASN A 30 -3.50 -0.35 -1.25
CA ASN A 30 -2.78 0.47 -0.27
C ASN A 30 -3.80 1.13 0.68
N ASP A 31 -4.31 0.36 1.62
CA ASP A 31 -5.33 0.75 2.61
C ASP A 31 -4.77 0.85 4.04
N ALA A 32 -3.45 0.89 4.18
CA ALA A 32 -2.74 1.08 5.44
C ALA A 32 -1.88 2.36 5.44
N GLY A 33 -1.51 2.81 6.63
CA GLY A 33 -0.59 3.93 6.81
C GLY A 33 -1.25 5.32 6.75
N ALA A 34 -0.42 6.36 6.97
CA ALA A 34 -0.87 7.74 7.15
C ALA A 34 -1.56 8.36 5.93
N GLN A 35 -1.30 7.85 4.73
CA GLN A 35 -1.95 8.33 3.50
C GLN A 35 -3.47 8.08 3.50
N VAL A 36 -3.91 7.02 4.16
CA VAL A 36 -5.34 6.70 4.31
C VAL A 36 -6.03 7.72 5.22
N ASP A 37 -5.34 8.21 6.26
CA ASP A 37 -5.86 9.27 7.12
C ASP A 37 -6.04 10.58 6.38
N VAL A 38 -5.06 10.93 5.54
CA VAL A 38 -5.14 12.12 4.68
C VAL A 38 -6.33 12.03 3.73
N LEU A 39 -6.55 10.84 3.15
CA LEU A 39 -7.69 10.59 2.26
C LEU A 39 -9.03 10.71 3.03
N ALA A 40 -9.11 10.10 4.22
CA ALA A 40 -10.31 10.17 5.07
C ALA A 40 -10.63 11.59 5.52
N ARG A 41 -9.62 12.38 5.92
CA ARG A 41 -9.80 13.82 6.25
C ARG A 41 -10.30 14.60 5.05
N SER A 42 -9.80 14.30 3.86
CA SER A 42 -10.24 14.95 2.63
C SER A 42 -11.71 14.62 2.30
N ALA A 43 -12.10 13.35 2.48
CA ALA A 43 -13.48 12.92 2.33
C ALA A 43 -14.41 13.54 3.39
N HIS A 44 -13.95 13.68 4.63
CA HIS A 44 -14.72 14.35 5.70
C HIS A 44 -14.99 15.83 5.37
N LEU A 45 -14.02 16.55 4.79
CA LEU A 45 -14.28 17.91 4.31
C LEU A 45 -15.37 17.95 3.24
N ARG A 46 -15.34 17.04 2.27
CA ARG A 46 -16.39 16.94 1.25
C ARG A 46 -17.74 16.52 1.82
N TYR A 47 -17.74 15.72 2.88
CA TYR A 47 -18.95 15.39 3.62
C TYR A 47 -19.56 16.65 4.29
N ARG A 48 -18.76 17.49 4.96
CA ARG A 48 -19.21 18.75 5.55
C ARG A 48 -19.73 19.73 4.49
N GLU A 49 -19.06 19.80 3.32
CA GLU A 49 -19.53 20.56 2.16
C GLU A 49 -20.92 20.07 1.68
N ALA A 50 -21.13 18.75 1.62
CA ALA A 50 -22.41 18.15 1.23
C ALA A 50 -23.54 18.45 2.23
N LEU A 51 -23.22 18.69 3.51
CA LEU A 51 -24.16 19.16 4.53
C LEU A 51 -24.46 20.67 4.46
N GLY A 52 -23.82 21.40 3.54
CA GLY A 52 -24.05 22.83 3.31
C GLY A 52 -23.03 23.76 4.00
N GLU A 53 -21.93 23.24 4.54
CA GLU A 53 -20.87 24.07 5.07
C GLU A 53 -20.00 24.67 3.96
N GLU A 54 -19.60 25.94 4.12
CA GLU A 54 -18.62 26.58 3.25
C GLU A 54 -17.19 26.17 3.66
N ILE A 55 -16.65 25.13 3.03
CA ILE A 55 -15.30 24.61 3.35
C ILE A 55 -14.13 25.42 2.76
N GLY A 56 -14.43 26.36 1.84
CA GLY A 56 -13.41 27.16 1.17
C GLY A 56 -12.43 26.33 0.33
N LYS A 57 -11.16 26.77 0.26
CA LYS A 57 -10.09 26.00 -0.41
C LYS A 57 -9.70 24.80 0.45
N ILE A 58 -9.56 23.63 -0.19
CA ILE A 58 -9.01 22.44 0.49
C ILE A 58 -7.61 22.75 1.01
N PRO A 59 -7.33 22.50 2.30
CA PRO A 59 -6.02 22.74 2.90
C PRO A 59 -4.89 22.02 2.18
N ASP A 60 -3.70 22.64 2.17
CA ASP A 60 -2.51 22.01 1.61
C ASP A 60 -2.17 20.73 2.42
N GLY A 61 -1.79 19.68 1.70
CA GLY A 61 -1.55 18.34 2.28
C GLY A 61 -2.77 17.41 2.24
N LEU A 62 -3.96 17.91 1.92
CA LEU A 62 -5.15 17.09 1.67
C LEU A 62 -5.40 16.92 0.16
N TYR A 63 -6.21 15.91 -0.20
CA TYR A 63 -6.54 15.63 -1.59
C TYR A 63 -7.65 16.56 -2.09
N PRO A 64 -7.39 17.44 -3.07
CA PRO A 64 -8.37 18.41 -3.57
C PRO A 64 -9.29 17.85 -4.65
N GLY A 65 -9.11 16.61 -5.09
CA GLY A 65 -9.76 16.04 -6.26
C GLY A 65 -11.29 15.99 -6.16
N ASP A 66 -11.97 16.29 -7.27
CA ASP A 66 -13.43 16.31 -7.36
C ASP A 66 -14.07 14.91 -7.22
N TYR A 67 -13.27 13.84 -7.39
CA TYR A 67 -13.71 12.47 -7.15
C TYR A 67 -14.20 12.22 -5.72
N LEU A 68 -13.71 13.01 -4.75
CA LEU A 68 -14.15 12.93 -3.35
C LEU A 68 -15.49 13.64 -3.09
N VAL A 69 -15.97 14.50 -3.98
CA VAL A 69 -17.29 15.16 -3.84
C VAL A 69 -18.40 14.13 -3.78
N GLY A 70 -18.36 13.14 -4.69
CA GLY A 70 -19.31 12.04 -4.68
C GLY A 70 -19.25 11.19 -3.41
N VAL A 71 -18.07 10.97 -2.89
CA VAL A 71 -17.84 10.22 -1.63
C VAL A 71 -18.42 10.98 -0.44
N GLY A 72 -18.16 12.28 -0.33
CA GLY A 72 -18.72 13.11 0.74
C GLY A 72 -20.24 13.17 0.70
N LYS A 73 -20.82 13.28 -0.50
CA LYS A 73 -22.28 13.25 -0.69
C LYS A 73 -22.88 11.91 -0.30
N ALA A 74 -22.29 10.80 -0.74
CA ALA A 74 -22.77 9.46 -0.39
C ALA A 74 -22.73 9.21 1.11
N LEU A 75 -21.73 9.75 1.80
CA LEU A 75 -21.64 9.69 3.25
C LEU A 75 -22.71 10.52 3.94
N ALA A 76 -22.98 11.75 3.46
CA ALA A 76 -24.06 12.59 3.98
C ALA A 76 -25.45 11.96 3.76
N ASP A 77 -25.66 11.35 2.59
CA ASP A 77 -26.91 10.63 2.27
C ASP A 77 -27.11 9.40 3.17
N ARG A 78 -26.01 8.68 3.54
CA ARG A 78 -26.06 7.49 4.41
C ARG A 78 -26.26 7.83 5.88
N ASP A 79 -25.51 8.79 6.41
CA ASP A 79 -25.34 9.01 7.85
C ASP A 79 -25.92 10.35 8.35
N GLY A 80 -26.41 11.23 7.45
CA GLY A 80 -26.85 12.57 7.82
C GLY A 80 -25.69 13.39 8.41
N ASP A 81 -25.95 14.11 9.50
CA ASP A 81 -25.00 14.97 10.20
C ASP A 81 -24.20 14.29 11.33
N LYS A 82 -24.30 12.96 11.43
CA LYS A 82 -23.72 12.15 12.51
C LYS A 82 -22.26 12.50 12.84
N TRP A 83 -21.44 12.75 11.83
CA TRP A 83 -19.99 12.93 11.97
C TRP A 83 -19.55 14.39 12.00
N ALA A 84 -20.48 15.36 11.80
CA ALA A 84 -20.14 16.76 11.61
C ALA A 84 -19.61 17.43 12.89
N ALA A 85 -20.13 17.03 14.06
CA ALA A 85 -19.82 17.64 15.35
C ALA A 85 -18.88 16.79 16.23
N LEU A 86 -18.39 15.64 15.73
CA LEU A 86 -17.51 14.75 16.47
C LEU A 86 -16.05 15.16 16.33
N ASP A 87 -15.24 14.83 17.34
CA ASP A 87 -13.79 14.98 17.29
C ASP A 87 -13.16 13.95 16.31
N GLU A 88 -11.98 14.26 15.80
CA GLU A 88 -11.32 13.47 14.75
C GLU A 88 -11.14 12.00 15.12
N ASP A 89 -10.74 11.70 16.33
CA ASP A 89 -10.53 10.34 16.82
C ASP A 89 -11.82 9.50 16.84
N GLN A 90 -12.98 10.14 16.90
CA GLN A 90 -14.29 9.50 16.92
C GLN A 90 -14.81 9.15 15.51
N TRP A 91 -14.50 9.98 14.50
CA TRP A 91 -15.00 9.74 13.15
C TRP A 91 -13.94 9.14 12.19
N LEU A 92 -12.64 9.31 12.46
CA LEU A 92 -11.58 8.93 11.54
C LEU A 92 -11.57 7.44 11.16
N PRO A 93 -11.80 6.48 12.08
CA PRO A 93 -11.82 5.06 11.72
C PRO A 93 -12.93 4.71 10.72
N ASP A 94 -14.17 5.13 11.00
CA ASP A 94 -15.32 4.88 10.12
C ASP A 94 -15.15 5.59 8.76
N MET A 95 -14.59 6.79 8.79
CA MET A 95 -14.33 7.58 7.59
C MET A 95 -13.26 6.92 6.68
N ARG A 96 -12.23 6.33 7.29
CA ARG A 96 -11.24 5.54 6.55
C ARG A 96 -11.88 4.39 5.79
N ASP A 97 -12.60 3.53 6.51
CA ASP A 97 -13.18 2.32 5.94
C ASP A 97 -14.17 2.70 4.82
N PHE A 98 -15.05 3.66 5.06
CA PHE A 98 -15.98 4.15 4.04
C PHE A 98 -15.28 4.72 2.80
N THR A 99 -14.26 5.56 3.02
CA THR A 99 -13.56 6.22 1.91
C THR A 99 -12.77 5.22 1.08
N ILE A 100 -12.11 4.25 1.72
CA ILE A 100 -11.41 3.17 1.01
C ILE A 100 -12.39 2.35 0.17
N ASP A 101 -13.52 1.94 0.73
CA ASP A 101 -14.53 1.19 -0.01
C ASP A 101 -15.07 1.96 -1.22
N ALA A 102 -15.36 3.26 -1.04
CA ALA A 102 -15.81 4.11 -2.12
C ALA A 102 -14.74 4.26 -3.22
N MET A 103 -13.47 4.49 -2.84
CA MET A 103 -12.36 4.59 -3.79
C MET A 103 -12.13 3.27 -4.53
N MET A 104 -12.22 2.14 -3.83
CA MET A 104 -12.10 0.82 -4.46
C MET A 104 -13.26 0.54 -5.43
N GLY A 105 -14.45 1.07 -5.17
CA GLY A 105 -15.57 1.07 -6.12
C GLY A 105 -15.19 1.77 -7.42
N LEU A 106 -14.74 3.03 -7.34
CA LEU A 106 -14.30 3.83 -8.49
C LEU A 106 -13.15 3.17 -9.25
N ILE A 107 -12.15 2.62 -8.54
CA ILE A 107 -11.03 1.91 -9.17
C ILE A 107 -11.51 0.70 -9.97
N ARG A 108 -12.45 -0.08 -9.43
CA ARG A 108 -13.01 -1.23 -10.16
C ARG A 108 -13.81 -0.80 -11.39
N GLU A 109 -14.57 0.29 -11.30
CA GLU A 109 -15.29 0.87 -12.43
C GLU A 109 -14.35 1.35 -13.53
N ASP A 110 -13.29 2.07 -13.18
CA ASP A 110 -12.27 2.55 -14.12
C ASP A 110 -11.53 1.39 -14.80
N LEU A 111 -11.15 0.36 -14.04
CA LEU A 111 -10.52 -0.85 -14.57
C LEU A 111 -11.46 -1.59 -15.53
N ALA A 112 -12.73 -1.76 -15.16
CA ALA A 112 -13.73 -2.39 -16.00
C ALA A 112 -13.96 -1.59 -17.30
N ALA A 113 -13.98 -0.25 -17.25
CA ALA A 113 -14.06 0.62 -18.43
C ALA A 113 -12.87 0.44 -19.39
N LEU A 114 -11.70 0.04 -18.87
CA LEU A 114 -10.51 -0.34 -19.67
C LEU A 114 -10.54 -1.81 -20.11
N GLY A 115 -11.54 -2.60 -19.72
CA GLY A 115 -11.62 -4.04 -19.98
C GLY A 115 -10.64 -4.86 -19.12
N ILE A 116 -10.20 -4.33 -17.99
CA ILE A 116 -9.24 -4.98 -17.09
C ILE A 116 -9.97 -5.56 -15.89
N GLU A 117 -9.83 -6.86 -15.67
CA GLU A 117 -10.43 -7.56 -14.54
C GLU A 117 -9.35 -8.17 -13.65
N HIS A 118 -9.31 -7.77 -12.38
CA HIS A 118 -8.49 -8.40 -11.36
C HIS A 118 -9.29 -9.49 -10.64
N LYS A 119 -8.68 -10.65 -10.48
CA LYS A 119 -9.26 -11.79 -9.76
C LYS A 119 -9.20 -11.60 -8.25
N LEU A 120 -8.18 -10.88 -7.77
CA LEU A 120 -7.93 -10.68 -6.36
C LEU A 120 -7.56 -9.21 -6.08
N PHE A 121 -8.09 -8.68 -4.99
CA PHE A 121 -7.70 -7.40 -4.39
C PHE A 121 -7.14 -7.71 -3.00
N ARG A 122 -5.80 -7.58 -2.83
CA ARG A 122 -5.13 -7.90 -1.56
C ARG A 122 -4.90 -6.62 -0.77
N SER A 123 -5.50 -6.56 0.41
CA SER A 123 -5.39 -5.43 1.34
C SER A 123 -4.05 -5.45 2.07
N GLU A 124 -3.35 -4.31 2.12
CA GLU A 124 -2.17 -4.13 2.95
C GLU A 124 -2.52 -4.19 4.44
N LYS A 125 -3.63 -3.57 4.85
CA LYS A 125 -4.16 -3.61 6.21
C LYS A 125 -4.31 -5.06 6.68
N SER A 126 -4.82 -5.95 5.84
CA SER A 126 -4.97 -7.36 6.18
C SER A 126 -3.64 -8.08 6.43
N LEU A 127 -2.54 -7.68 5.79
CA LEU A 127 -1.21 -8.26 6.05
C LEU A 127 -0.75 -7.98 7.49
N HIS A 128 -1.11 -6.80 8.02
CA HIS A 128 -0.83 -6.42 9.40
C HIS A 128 -1.74 -7.17 10.38
N GLU A 129 -3.05 -7.18 10.13
CA GLU A 129 -4.06 -7.78 11.02
C GLU A 129 -3.94 -9.30 11.11
N ASP A 130 -3.63 -9.98 10.01
CA ASP A 130 -3.41 -11.42 9.93
C ASP A 130 -2.04 -11.86 10.51
N GLY A 131 -1.20 -10.93 10.94
CA GLY A 131 0.12 -11.21 11.52
C GLY A 131 1.17 -11.70 10.52
N LEU A 132 0.92 -11.56 9.21
CA LEU A 132 1.80 -12.07 8.16
C LEU A 132 3.19 -11.41 8.15
N ILE A 133 3.28 -10.17 8.63
CA ILE A 133 4.56 -9.47 8.76
C ILE A 133 5.42 -10.10 9.86
N ALA A 134 4.84 -10.40 11.02
CA ALA A 134 5.55 -11.08 12.09
C ALA A 134 5.98 -12.49 11.66
N ASP A 135 5.15 -13.15 10.88
CA ASP A 135 5.38 -14.49 10.38
C ASP A 135 6.56 -14.54 9.38
N VAL A 136 6.63 -13.61 8.40
CA VAL A 136 7.79 -13.55 7.50
C VAL A 136 9.07 -13.22 8.22
N VAL A 137 9.01 -12.35 9.24
CA VAL A 137 10.19 -12.04 10.06
C VAL A 137 10.67 -13.28 10.81
N SER A 138 9.77 -14.08 11.38
CA SER A 138 10.11 -15.35 12.02
C SER A 138 10.76 -16.34 11.03
N VAL A 139 10.32 -16.36 9.77
CA VAL A 139 10.98 -17.16 8.72
C VAL A 139 12.41 -16.70 8.49
N LEU A 140 12.65 -15.39 8.41
CA LEU A 140 13.98 -14.81 8.22
C LEU A 140 14.87 -15.03 9.46
N GLU A 141 14.33 -14.94 10.67
CA GLU A 141 15.01 -15.27 11.94
C GLU A 141 15.48 -16.73 11.95
N GLY A 142 14.59 -17.65 11.59
CA GLY A 142 14.91 -19.07 11.52
C GLY A 142 16.02 -19.42 10.51
N ARG A 143 16.34 -18.50 9.59
CA ARG A 143 17.43 -18.60 8.61
C ARG A 143 18.68 -17.79 8.98
N ASP A 144 18.72 -17.13 10.13
CA ASP A 144 19.79 -16.19 10.56
C ASP A 144 19.99 -15.02 9.57
N LEU A 145 18.89 -14.56 8.99
CA LEU A 145 18.91 -13.48 7.98
C LEU A 145 18.54 -12.11 8.53
N VAL A 146 18.36 -11.98 9.84
CA VAL A 146 18.06 -10.72 10.52
C VAL A 146 18.98 -10.46 11.70
N TYR A 147 19.21 -9.19 12.01
CA TYR A 147 20.06 -8.78 13.11
C TYR A 147 19.74 -7.35 13.55
N TRP A 148 20.12 -6.99 14.77
CA TRP A 148 20.12 -5.60 15.23
C TRP A 148 21.44 -4.92 14.80
N GLY A 149 21.35 -3.75 14.19
CA GLY A 149 22.51 -3.00 13.71
C GLY A 149 22.15 -1.58 13.27
N THR A 150 23.18 -0.78 13.05
CA THR A 150 23.06 0.60 12.56
C THR A 150 23.55 0.63 11.12
N LEU A 151 22.78 1.28 10.25
CA LEU A 151 23.19 1.52 8.87
C LEU A 151 24.01 2.81 8.76
N ASP A 152 25.03 2.78 7.93
CA ASP A 152 25.76 4.00 7.56
C ASP A 152 24.80 4.96 6.81
N PRO A 153 24.97 6.29 6.97
CA PRO A 153 24.18 7.25 6.24
C PRO A 153 24.37 7.05 4.73
N PRO A 154 23.27 6.98 3.96
CA PRO A 154 23.36 6.80 2.51
C PRO A 154 24.08 7.98 1.87
N LYS A 155 24.82 7.71 0.82
CA LYS A 155 25.48 8.77 0.02
C LYS A 155 24.41 9.54 -0.75
N GLY A 156 24.21 10.81 -0.43
CA GLY A 156 23.26 11.70 -1.08
C GLY A 156 22.13 12.16 -0.15
N GLN A 157 20.93 12.34 -0.70
CA GLN A 157 19.77 12.74 0.08
C GLN A 157 19.34 11.57 0.99
N LEU A 158 19.18 11.85 2.29
CA LEU A 158 18.72 10.85 3.26
C LEU A 158 17.29 10.42 2.90
N PRO A 159 17.01 9.11 2.88
CA PRO A 159 15.64 8.62 2.80
C PRO A 159 14.81 9.09 4.00
N ASP A 160 13.51 9.29 3.81
CA ASP A 160 12.60 9.74 4.88
C ASP A 160 12.51 8.76 6.06
N ASP A 161 12.87 7.49 5.81
CA ASP A 161 12.88 6.38 6.78
C ASP A 161 14.27 6.06 7.33
N TRP A 162 15.29 6.89 7.03
CA TRP A 162 16.63 6.68 7.56
C TRP A 162 16.78 7.25 8.98
N GLU A 163 17.29 6.43 9.88
CA GLU A 163 17.57 6.81 11.27
C GLU A 163 18.99 6.33 11.67
N GLU A 164 19.78 7.23 12.32
CA GLU A 164 21.06 6.88 12.94
C GLU A 164 20.84 6.18 14.28
N ARG A 165 20.18 5.03 14.23
CA ARG A 165 19.84 4.21 15.41
C ARG A 165 19.97 2.74 15.09
N GLU A 166 20.06 1.94 16.15
CA GLU A 166 19.96 0.49 16.03
C GLU A 166 18.57 0.11 15.51
N GLN A 167 18.54 -0.62 14.40
CA GLN A 167 17.34 -1.06 13.69
C GLN A 167 17.37 -2.56 13.51
N TYR A 168 16.21 -3.17 13.32
CA TYR A 168 16.10 -4.58 13.00
C TYR A 168 16.24 -4.78 11.50
N LEU A 169 17.38 -5.31 11.06
CA LEU A 169 17.84 -5.32 9.69
C LEU A 169 17.75 -6.71 9.07
N PHE A 170 17.31 -6.79 7.82
CA PHE A 170 17.40 -7.95 6.95
C PHE A 170 18.73 -7.91 6.16
N ARG A 171 19.47 -9.04 6.14
CA ARG A 171 20.74 -9.22 5.41
C ARG A 171 20.55 -9.28 3.89
N SER A 172 19.90 -8.29 3.30
CA SER A 172 19.59 -8.27 1.87
C SER A 172 20.83 -8.23 0.97
N THR A 173 21.95 -7.75 1.48
CA THR A 173 23.23 -7.74 0.75
C THR A 173 23.71 -9.14 0.40
N GLN A 174 23.38 -10.17 1.19
CA GLN A 174 23.72 -11.56 0.88
C GLN A 174 22.99 -12.07 -0.38
N PHE A 175 21.92 -11.39 -0.80
CA PHE A 175 21.10 -11.77 -1.94
C PHE A 175 21.17 -10.77 -3.12
N GLY A 176 22.14 -9.82 -3.05
CA GLY A 176 22.47 -8.92 -4.16
C GLY A 176 21.86 -7.52 -4.08
N ASP A 177 21.35 -7.12 -2.92
CA ASP A 177 21.03 -5.71 -2.64
C ASP A 177 22.31 -4.91 -2.33
N ASP A 178 22.24 -3.60 -2.39
CA ASP A 178 23.38 -2.70 -2.17
C ASP A 178 23.63 -2.41 -0.68
N VAL A 179 22.62 -2.56 0.18
CA VAL A 179 22.67 -2.32 1.63
C VAL A 179 21.60 -3.17 2.33
N ASP A 180 21.86 -3.60 3.57
CA ASP A 180 20.85 -4.30 4.37
C ASP A 180 19.67 -3.39 4.68
N ARG A 181 18.47 -3.98 4.84
CA ARG A 181 17.22 -3.22 4.88
C ARG A 181 16.51 -3.32 6.23
N PRO A 182 16.04 -2.19 6.77
CA PRO A 182 15.28 -2.21 8.01
C PRO A 182 13.90 -2.85 7.81
N LEU A 183 13.57 -3.78 8.71
CA LEU A 183 12.25 -4.39 8.83
C LEU A 183 11.41 -3.69 9.90
N LYS A 184 12.07 -3.17 10.96
CA LYS A 184 11.42 -2.37 12.01
C LYS A 184 12.09 -1.02 12.12
N LYS A 185 11.27 -0.01 12.40
CA LYS A 185 11.70 1.33 12.79
C LYS A 185 12.15 1.33 14.26
N SER A 186 12.79 2.42 14.71
CA SER A 186 13.21 2.61 16.10
C SER A 186 12.06 2.59 17.11
N ASP A 187 10.85 2.99 16.70
CA ASP A 187 9.63 2.94 17.51
C ASP A 187 9.01 1.53 17.62
N GLY A 188 9.63 0.53 16.97
CA GLY A 188 9.15 -0.85 16.92
C GLY A 188 8.09 -1.12 15.86
N SER A 189 7.62 -0.12 15.12
CA SER A 189 6.69 -0.30 14.01
C SER A 189 7.37 -0.95 12.80
N TRP A 190 6.58 -1.67 12.00
CA TRP A 190 7.07 -2.27 10.76
C TRP A 190 7.33 -1.21 9.68
N THR A 191 8.35 -1.44 8.87
CA THR A 191 8.58 -0.63 7.67
C THR A 191 7.65 -1.08 6.53
N TYR A 192 7.46 -0.23 5.53
CA TYR A 192 6.76 -0.63 4.29
C TYR A 192 7.41 -1.83 3.61
N PHE A 193 8.75 -1.90 3.67
CA PHE A 193 9.49 -3.02 3.11
C PHE A 193 9.13 -4.35 3.80
N ALA A 194 8.93 -4.37 5.10
CA ALA A 194 8.50 -5.57 5.82
C ALA A 194 7.10 -6.07 5.36
N ALA A 195 6.17 -5.14 5.10
CA ALA A 195 4.86 -5.45 4.55
C ALA A 195 4.96 -6.04 3.13
N ASP A 196 5.83 -5.47 2.29
CA ASP A 196 6.06 -5.97 0.93
C ASP A 196 6.70 -7.36 0.92
N VAL A 197 7.65 -7.63 1.83
CA VAL A 197 8.23 -8.98 1.98
C VAL A 197 7.18 -9.99 2.41
N ALA A 198 6.31 -9.63 3.36
CA ALA A 198 5.19 -10.46 3.80
C ALA A 198 4.21 -10.76 2.65
N TYR A 199 3.91 -9.75 1.84
CA TYR A 199 3.04 -9.89 0.68
C TYR A 199 3.61 -10.88 -0.36
N HIS A 200 4.92 -10.86 -0.61
CA HIS A 200 5.54 -11.80 -1.54
C HIS A 200 5.60 -13.23 -0.97
N LEU A 201 5.83 -13.38 0.34
CA LEU A 201 5.73 -14.68 0.99
C LEU A 201 4.29 -15.23 0.94
N ASP A 202 3.27 -14.38 1.11
CA ASP A 202 1.87 -14.75 0.96
C ASP A 202 1.58 -15.28 -0.46
N LYS A 203 2.05 -14.59 -1.51
CA LYS A 203 1.95 -15.07 -2.90
C LYS A 203 2.61 -16.44 -3.07
N PHE A 204 3.83 -16.61 -2.57
CA PHE A 204 4.55 -17.88 -2.65
C PHE A 204 3.78 -19.01 -1.96
N ARG A 205 3.25 -18.78 -0.77
CA ARG A 205 2.47 -19.76 0.00
C ARG A 205 1.13 -20.12 -0.67
N ARG A 206 0.58 -19.21 -1.45
CA ARG A 206 -0.59 -19.48 -2.31
C ARG A 206 -0.25 -20.30 -3.56
N GLY A 207 1.01 -20.68 -3.75
CA GLY A 207 1.47 -21.58 -4.80
C GLY A 207 1.91 -20.91 -6.09
N PHE A 208 2.12 -19.59 -6.10
CA PHE A 208 2.65 -18.89 -7.26
C PHE A 208 4.16 -19.10 -7.36
N GLY A 209 4.61 -19.84 -8.39
CA GLY A 209 6.04 -20.05 -8.67
C GLY A 209 6.69 -18.90 -9.42
N GLU A 210 5.90 -18.09 -10.12
CA GLU A 210 6.34 -16.91 -10.87
C GLU A 210 5.54 -15.71 -10.40
N MET A 211 6.23 -14.61 -10.09
CA MET A 211 5.61 -13.35 -9.65
C MET A 211 6.10 -12.21 -10.53
N VAL A 212 5.17 -11.45 -11.08
CA VAL A 212 5.45 -10.28 -11.92
C VAL A 212 4.84 -9.05 -11.28
N ASP A 213 5.68 -8.14 -10.80
CA ASP A 213 5.25 -6.86 -10.25
C ASP A 213 5.28 -5.78 -11.31
N VAL A 214 4.16 -5.09 -11.51
CA VAL A 214 4.02 -3.99 -12.47
C VAL A 214 4.10 -2.68 -11.71
N TRP A 215 5.26 -2.09 -11.68
CA TRP A 215 5.56 -0.86 -10.93
C TRP A 215 5.76 0.36 -11.82
N GLY A 216 5.53 1.54 -11.26
CA GLY A 216 5.95 2.80 -11.87
C GLY A 216 7.48 2.93 -11.91
N ALA A 217 7.98 3.79 -12.82
CA ALA A 217 9.42 4.01 -12.99
C ALA A 217 10.10 4.63 -11.74
N ASP A 218 9.34 5.27 -10.88
CA ASP A 218 9.73 5.80 -9.57
C ASP A 218 10.16 4.70 -8.60
N HIS A 219 9.68 3.45 -8.77
CA HIS A 219 10.08 2.30 -7.97
C HIS A 219 11.40 1.62 -8.44
N LYS A 220 12.13 2.19 -9.41
CA LYS A 220 13.36 1.58 -9.94
C LYS A 220 14.38 1.23 -8.83
N GLY A 221 14.53 2.09 -7.81
CA GLY A 221 15.42 1.84 -6.66
C GLY A 221 14.96 0.72 -5.74
N TYR A 222 13.71 0.25 -5.91
CA TYR A 222 13.10 -0.78 -5.07
C TYR A 222 13.36 -2.21 -5.57
N ILE A 223 13.72 -2.36 -6.86
CA ILE A 223 13.84 -3.66 -7.54
C ILE A 223 14.83 -4.59 -6.83
N LYS A 224 16.05 -4.11 -6.56
CA LYS A 224 17.10 -4.95 -5.96
C LYS A 224 16.71 -5.50 -4.58
N ARG A 225 16.10 -4.65 -3.72
CA ARG A 225 15.67 -5.06 -2.38
C ARG A 225 14.58 -6.12 -2.42
N MET A 226 13.61 -6.00 -3.35
CA MET A 226 12.58 -7.01 -3.51
C MET A 226 13.11 -8.30 -4.10
N GLN A 227 13.99 -8.24 -5.09
CA GLN A 227 14.66 -9.42 -5.60
C GLN A 227 15.48 -10.14 -4.53
N ALA A 228 16.14 -9.40 -3.64
CA ALA A 228 16.86 -9.96 -2.50
C ALA A 228 15.89 -10.65 -1.52
N ALA A 229 14.78 -10.02 -1.18
CA ALA A 229 13.78 -10.58 -0.28
C ALA A 229 13.14 -11.89 -0.83
N VAL A 230 12.82 -11.91 -2.11
CA VAL A 230 12.24 -13.11 -2.75
C VAL A 230 13.23 -14.26 -2.85
N LYS A 231 14.54 -13.99 -2.98
CA LYS A 231 15.58 -15.01 -2.98
C LYS A 231 15.87 -15.60 -1.60
N ALA A 232 15.67 -14.82 -0.55
CA ALA A 232 15.89 -15.22 0.85
C ALA A 232 14.83 -16.20 1.34
#